data_85ae71fd79078a6cee3e706fb2e384c6
#
_entry.id   85ae71fd79078a6cee3e706fb2e384c6
#
_cell.length_a   1.000
_cell.length_b   1.000
_cell.length_c   1.000
_cell.angle_alpha   90.00
_cell.angle_beta   90.00
_cell.angle_gamma   90.00
#
_symmetry.space_group_name_H-M   'P 1'
#
loop_
_entity.id
_entity.type
_entity.pdbx_description
1 polymer ?
#
loop_
_entity_poly.entity_id
_entity_poly.type
_entity_poly.pdbx_seq_one_letter_code
_entity_poly.pdbx_strand_id
1 'polypeptide(L)'
;MNPQILALLTAMAWGIGGYFEKKGLHLGGLSPQMGITIRTAVALVILGAVSFPQWKTLPQAGTKAILMMVIGGGVVAGSIGMLCYYAAIQGALLNKVMPIAFTSPLFGVLMGVIFSAEPLTWKTGIGTLLTIAGIVVLTV
;
A
#
# COMPACT_ATOMS: atom_id res chain seq x y z
N MET A 1 -16.12 4.56 13.11
CA MET A 1 -16.16 3.32 12.31
C MET A 1 -15.11 2.36 12.88
N ASN A 2 -15.42 1.05 12.98
CA ASN A 2 -14.48 0.07 13.53
C ASN A 2 -13.23 -0.02 12.63
N PRO A 3 -12.00 0.10 13.18
CA PRO A 3 -10.76 0.02 12.38
C PRO A 3 -10.62 -1.25 11.55
N GLN A 4 -11.15 -2.37 12.03
CA GLN A 4 -11.14 -3.65 11.30
C GLN A 4 -12.00 -3.60 10.03
N ILE A 5 -13.15 -2.93 10.09
CA ILE A 5 -14.02 -2.75 8.91
C ILE A 5 -13.30 -1.85 7.87
N LEU A 6 -12.64 -0.79 8.32
CA LEU A 6 -11.84 0.07 7.43
C LEU A 6 -10.72 -0.70 6.74
N ALA A 7 -10.01 -1.55 7.47
CA ALA A 7 -8.97 -2.40 6.91
C ALA A 7 -9.52 -3.38 5.86
N LEU A 8 -10.69 -3.98 6.11
CA LEU A 8 -11.35 -4.85 5.15
C LEU A 8 -11.78 -4.10 3.88
N LEU A 9 -12.35 -2.91 4.03
CA LEU A 9 -12.69 -2.05 2.89
C LEU A 9 -11.44 -1.66 2.07
N THR A 10 -10.32 -1.40 2.74
CA THR A 10 -9.03 -1.16 2.07
C THR A 10 -8.60 -2.37 1.25
N ALA A 11 -8.66 -3.57 1.83
CA ALA A 11 -8.29 -4.81 1.14
C ALA A 11 -9.17 -5.05 -0.10
N MET A 12 -10.48 -4.81 0.01
CA MET A 12 -11.41 -4.90 -1.12
C MET A 12 -11.08 -3.87 -2.21
N ALA A 13 -10.86 -2.61 -1.82
CA ALA A 13 -10.54 -1.54 -2.76
C ALA A 13 -9.22 -1.81 -3.51
N TRP A 14 -8.20 -2.31 -2.83
CA TRP A 14 -6.93 -2.65 -3.46
C TRP A 14 -7.03 -3.89 -4.35
N GLY A 15 -7.79 -4.91 -3.94
CA GLY A 15 -8.02 -6.11 -4.76
C GLY A 15 -8.74 -5.77 -6.08
N ILE A 16 -9.84 -5.02 -5.99
CA ILE A 16 -10.60 -4.56 -7.16
C ILE A 16 -9.75 -3.60 -8.01
N GLY A 17 -9.10 -2.63 -7.36
CA GLY A 17 -8.23 -1.64 -8.01
C GLY A 17 -7.10 -2.31 -8.80
N GLY A 18 -6.41 -3.28 -8.21
CA GLY A 18 -5.32 -4.01 -8.86
C GLY A 18 -5.74 -4.73 -10.15
N TYR A 19 -6.98 -5.24 -10.20
CA TYR A 19 -7.52 -5.80 -11.43
C TYR A 19 -7.64 -4.75 -12.54
N PHE A 20 -8.21 -3.58 -12.23
CA PHE A 20 -8.36 -2.50 -13.21
C PHE A 20 -7.01 -1.89 -13.61
N GLU A 21 -6.08 -1.75 -12.67
CA GLU A 21 -4.71 -1.28 -12.92
C GLU A 21 -4.01 -2.20 -13.91
N LYS A 22 -4.00 -3.50 -13.66
CA LYS A 22 -3.42 -4.47 -14.58
C LYS A 22 -4.08 -4.43 -15.95
N LYS A 23 -5.40 -4.44 -16.00
CA LYS A 23 -6.16 -4.39 -17.26
C LYS A 23 -5.89 -3.11 -18.05
N GLY A 24 -5.83 -1.96 -17.36
CA GLY A 24 -5.52 -0.67 -17.96
C GLY A 24 -4.13 -0.61 -18.56
N LEU A 25 -3.11 -1.11 -17.85
CA LEU A 25 -1.74 -1.22 -18.36
C LEU A 25 -1.68 -1.99 -19.68
N HIS A 26 -2.34 -3.15 -19.72
CA HIS A 26 -2.32 -4.02 -20.92
C HIS A 26 -3.13 -3.44 -22.09
N LEU A 27 -4.33 -2.91 -21.83
CA LEU A 27 -5.18 -2.32 -22.88
C LEU A 27 -4.54 -1.08 -23.51
N GLY A 28 -3.89 -0.25 -22.72
CA GLY A 28 -3.25 0.99 -23.21
C GLY A 28 -1.81 0.81 -23.66
N GLY A 29 -1.19 -0.36 -23.49
CA GLY A 29 0.25 -0.53 -23.70
C GLY A 29 1.08 0.41 -22.83
N LEU A 30 0.58 0.77 -21.64
CA LEU A 30 1.18 1.77 -20.77
C LEU A 30 2.38 1.18 -20.03
N SER A 31 3.43 1.99 -19.89
CA SER A 31 4.55 1.63 -19.00
C SER A 31 4.09 1.67 -17.53
N PRO A 32 4.74 0.91 -16.61
CA PRO A 32 4.47 0.98 -15.18
C PRO A 32 4.52 2.41 -14.64
N GLN A 33 5.49 3.19 -15.09
CA GLN A 33 5.66 4.59 -14.70
C GLN A 33 4.46 5.45 -15.08
N MET A 34 3.95 5.29 -16.32
CA MET A 34 2.78 6.02 -16.78
C MET A 34 1.52 5.60 -16.03
N GLY A 35 1.35 4.30 -15.80
CA GLY A 35 0.21 3.78 -15.03
C GLY A 35 0.14 4.36 -13.63
N ILE A 36 1.25 4.33 -12.89
CA ILE A 36 1.28 4.91 -11.53
C ILE A 36 1.12 6.43 -11.54
N THR A 37 1.65 7.12 -12.55
CA THR A 37 1.48 8.57 -12.66
C THR A 37 0.01 8.95 -12.81
N ILE A 38 -0.72 8.28 -13.69
CA ILE A 38 -2.17 8.49 -13.87
C ILE A 38 -2.92 8.24 -12.57
N ARG A 39 -2.68 7.08 -11.93
CA ARG A 39 -3.30 6.72 -10.65
C ARG A 39 -3.04 7.77 -9.57
N THR A 40 -1.78 8.19 -9.44
CA THR A 40 -1.37 9.13 -8.40
C THR A 40 -1.93 10.53 -8.66
N ALA A 41 -2.00 10.97 -9.92
CA ALA A 41 -2.62 12.24 -10.28
C ALA A 41 -4.11 12.27 -9.89
N VAL A 42 -4.86 11.22 -10.21
CA VAL A 42 -6.27 11.10 -9.80
C VAL A 42 -6.41 11.10 -8.28
N ALA A 43 -5.58 10.31 -7.59
CA ALA A 43 -5.58 10.27 -6.13
C ALA A 43 -5.24 11.64 -5.51
N LEU A 44 -4.28 12.36 -6.07
CA LEU A 44 -3.91 13.70 -5.62
C LEU A 44 -5.09 14.69 -5.73
N VAL A 45 -5.81 14.67 -6.84
CA VAL A 45 -6.97 15.54 -7.05
C VAL A 45 -8.07 15.22 -6.03
N ILE A 46 -8.43 13.95 -5.90
CA ILE A 46 -9.50 13.52 -4.98
C ILE A 46 -9.12 13.82 -3.52
N LEU A 47 -7.94 13.37 -3.10
CA LEU A 47 -7.48 13.56 -1.72
C LEU A 47 -7.20 15.02 -1.41
N GLY A 48 -6.69 15.79 -2.37
CA GLY A 48 -6.49 17.22 -2.24
C GLY A 48 -7.81 17.96 -2.01
N ALA A 49 -8.85 17.61 -2.75
CA ALA A 49 -10.17 18.18 -2.56
C ALA A 49 -10.79 17.80 -1.21
N VAL A 50 -10.72 16.51 -0.84
CA VAL A 50 -11.27 16.01 0.45
C VAL A 50 -10.53 16.60 1.65
N SER A 51 -9.21 16.78 1.56
CA SER A 51 -8.40 17.33 2.64
C SER A 51 -8.38 18.86 2.69
N PHE A 52 -8.93 19.54 1.70
CA PHE A 52 -8.87 21.01 1.56
C PHE A 52 -9.23 21.78 2.84
N PRO A 53 -10.28 21.42 3.59
CA PRO A 53 -10.62 22.13 4.84
C PRO A 53 -9.53 22.02 5.92
N GLN A 54 -8.69 20.98 5.85
CA GLN A 54 -7.66 20.65 6.84
C GLN A 54 -6.28 21.24 6.49
N TRP A 55 -6.09 21.82 5.31
CA TRP A 55 -4.80 22.37 4.89
C TRP A 55 -4.28 23.48 5.82
N LYS A 56 -5.18 24.19 6.49
CA LYS A 56 -4.84 25.21 7.49
C LYS A 56 -4.07 24.64 8.69
N THR A 57 -4.19 23.35 8.97
CA THR A 57 -3.51 22.67 10.09
C THR A 57 -2.14 22.13 9.69
N LEU A 58 -1.82 22.09 8.40
CA LEU A 58 -0.57 21.52 7.89
C LEU A 58 0.69 22.18 8.49
N PRO A 59 0.79 23.51 8.63
CA PRO A 59 1.95 24.14 9.27
C PRO A 59 2.14 23.75 10.73
N GLN A 60 1.08 23.33 11.42
CA GLN A 60 1.11 22.92 12.83
C GLN A 60 1.64 21.50 13.05
N ALA A 61 1.70 20.69 11.99
CA ALA A 61 2.15 19.29 12.07
C ALA A 61 3.65 19.14 12.41
N GLY A 62 4.44 20.20 12.17
CA GLY A 62 5.88 20.19 12.39
C GLY A 62 6.67 19.47 11.27
N THR A 63 7.88 19.93 11.05
CA THR A 63 8.75 19.48 9.95
C THR A 63 9.03 17.99 10.00
N LYS A 64 9.24 17.41 11.19
CA LYS A 64 9.54 15.98 11.35
C LYS A 64 8.39 15.09 10.85
N ALA A 65 7.15 15.43 11.22
CA ALA A 65 5.97 14.68 10.78
C ALA A 65 5.79 14.77 9.24
N ILE A 66 5.95 15.96 8.69
CA ILE A 66 5.87 16.18 7.24
C ILE A 66 6.95 15.38 6.50
N LEU A 67 8.21 15.41 6.98
CA LEU A 67 9.30 14.63 6.37
C LEU A 67 9.04 13.13 6.43
N MET A 68 8.52 12.61 7.54
CA MET A 68 8.13 11.19 7.64
C MET A 68 7.06 10.81 6.62
N MET A 69 6.04 11.65 6.42
CA MET A 69 5.01 11.43 5.41
C MET A 69 5.57 11.53 3.99
N VAL A 70 6.44 12.50 3.71
CA VAL A 70 7.05 12.67 2.39
C VAL A 70 7.96 11.50 2.05
N ILE A 71 8.89 11.17 2.94
CA ILE A 71 9.88 10.11 2.68
C ILE A 71 9.24 8.73 2.77
N GLY A 72 8.59 8.40 3.89
CA GLY A 72 8.01 7.07 4.10
C GLY A 72 6.80 6.81 3.23
N GLY A 73 5.82 7.71 3.25
CA GLY A 73 4.58 7.58 2.49
C GLY A 73 4.75 7.91 1.01
N GLY A 74 5.37 9.03 0.70
CA GLY A 74 5.50 9.52 -0.68
C GLY A 74 6.58 8.80 -1.48
N VAL A 75 7.82 8.79 -0.99
CA VAL A 75 8.96 8.23 -1.74
C VAL A 75 8.98 6.71 -1.64
N VAL A 76 9.04 6.16 -0.43
CA VAL A 76 9.25 4.71 -0.24
C VAL A 76 8.00 3.93 -0.66
N ALA A 77 6.87 4.15 -0.01
CA ALA A 77 5.65 3.38 -0.29
C ALA A 77 4.96 3.84 -1.58
N GLY A 78 4.76 5.15 -1.74
CA GLY A 78 3.98 5.73 -2.84
C GLY A 78 4.69 5.72 -4.20
N SER A 79 6.03 5.85 -4.24
CA SER A 79 6.77 5.87 -5.50
C SER A 79 7.50 4.56 -5.74
N ILE A 80 8.48 4.22 -4.93
CA ILE A 80 9.32 3.02 -5.15
C ILE A 80 8.48 1.74 -5.06
N GLY A 81 7.72 1.58 -3.98
CA GLY A 81 6.87 0.40 -3.78
C GLY A 81 5.84 0.21 -4.89
N MET A 82 5.19 1.31 -5.29
CA MET A 82 4.19 1.26 -6.35
C MET A 82 4.80 1.04 -7.73
N LEU A 83 5.99 1.58 -8.03
CA LEU A 83 6.67 1.27 -9.29
C LEU A 83 7.02 -0.22 -9.38
N CYS A 84 7.54 -0.80 -8.31
CA CYS A 84 7.80 -2.24 -8.24
C CYS A 84 6.51 -3.05 -8.44
N TYR A 85 5.42 -2.67 -7.77
CA TYR A 85 4.14 -3.34 -7.90
C TYR A 85 3.59 -3.28 -9.33
N TYR A 86 3.60 -2.10 -9.96
CA TYR A 86 3.12 -1.93 -11.34
C TYR A 86 3.96 -2.70 -12.35
N ALA A 87 5.28 -2.71 -12.18
CA ALA A 87 6.16 -3.55 -13.00
C ALA A 87 5.85 -5.04 -12.82
N ALA A 88 5.59 -5.48 -11.59
CA ALA A 88 5.26 -6.88 -11.30
C ALA A 88 3.92 -7.31 -11.92
N ILE A 89 2.85 -6.52 -11.78
CA ILE A 89 1.53 -6.86 -12.35
C ILE A 89 1.51 -6.78 -13.88
N GLN A 90 2.40 -6.01 -14.48
CA GLN A 90 2.57 -5.99 -15.92
C GLN A 90 3.23 -7.28 -16.42
N GLY A 91 4.24 -7.79 -15.72
CA GLY A 91 5.03 -8.94 -16.13
C GLY A 91 4.50 -10.31 -15.68
N ALA A 92 3.59 -10.36 -14.70
CA ALA A 92 3.15 -11.63 -14.11
C ALA A 92 1.63 -11.65 -13.82
N LEU A 93 1.14 -12.84 -13.47
CA LEU A 93 -0.27 -13.03 -13.12
C LEU A 93 -0.62 -12.32 -11.80
N LEU A 94 -1.75 -11.65 -11.77
CA LEU A 94 -2.20 -10.89 -10.60
C LEU A 94 -2.38 -11.77 -9.36
N ASN A 95 -2.88 -13.00 -9.54
CA ASN A 95 -3.06 -13.97 -8.47
C ASN A 95 -1.74 -14.46 -7.83
N LYS A 96 -0.60 -14.26 -8.51
CA LYS A 96 0.74 -14.51 -7.95
C LYS A 96 1.34 -13.25 -7.32
N VAL A 97 1.22 -12.12 -7.99
CA VAL A 97 1.83 -10.86 -7.55
C VAL A 97 1.16 -10.32 -6.27
N MET A 98 -0.17 -10.33 -6.24
CA MET A 98 -0.89 -9.75 -5.08
C MET A 98 -0.59 -10.47 -3.76
N PRO A 99 -0.63 -11.81 -3.66
CA PRO A 99 -0.25 -12.48 -2.41
C PRO A 99 1.16 -12.10 -1.95
N ILE A 100 2.13 -12.04 -2.87
CA ILE A 100 3.50 -11.64 -2.53
C ILE A 100 3.55 -10.18 -2.04
N ALA A 101 2.91 -9.26 -2.74
CA ALA A 101 2.85 -7.85 -2.33
C ALA A 101 2.18 -7.68 -0.95
N PHE A 102 1.19 -8.53 -0.63
CA PHE A 102 0.50 -8.57 0.65
C PHE A 102 1.26 -9.34 1.76
N THR A 103 2.54 -9.65 1.59
CA THR A 103 3.43 -9.98 2.73
C THR A 103 3.79 -8.75 3.57
N SER A 104 3.37 -7.56 3.13
CA SER A 104 3.59 -6.29 3.85
C SER A 104 3.25 -6.31 5.35
N PRO A 105 2.28 -7.09 5.88
CA PRO A 105 2.05 -7.19 7.32
C PRO A 105 3.28 -7.68 8.11
N LEU A 106 4.11 -8.54 7.52
CA LEU A 106 5.37 -8.97 8.15
C LEU A 106 6.28 -7.77 8.42
N PHE A 107 6.49 -6.95 7.40
CA PHE A 107 7.33 -5.77 7.50
C PHE A 107 6.70 -4.71 8.42
N GLY A 108 5.38 -4.56 8.37
CA GLY A 108 4.63 -3.66 9.26
C GLY A 108 4.78 -4.05 10.73
N VAL A 109 4.59 -5.32 11.07
CA VAL A 109 4.79 -5.84 12.44
C VAL A 109 6.24 -5.65 12.88
N LEU A 110 7.21 -5.98 12.02
CA LEU A 110 8.64 -5.82 12.33
C LEU A 110 8.99 -4.36 12.63
N MET A 111 8.52 -3.43 11.79
CA MET A 111 8.75 -2.00 11.99
C MET A 111 8.04 -1.47 13.23
N GLY A 112 6.81 -1.92 13.51
CA GLY A 112 6.07 -1.56 14.72
C GLY A 112 6.80 -1.99 15.99
N VAL A 113 7.33 -3.21 16.02
CA VAL A 113 8.08 -3.72 17.18
C VAL A 113 9.42 -2.99 17.36
N ILE A 114 10.19 -2.80 16.26
CA ILE A 114 11.54 -2.23 16.34
C ILE A 114 11.50 -0.72 16.63
N PHE A 115 10.62 0.03 15.95
CA PHE A 115 10.66 1.50 15.98
C PHE A 115 9.56 2.14 16.81
N SER A 116 8.44 1.47 17.02
CA SER A 116 7.29 2.01 17.76
C SER A 116 7.09 1.35 19.13
N ALA A 117 7.95 0.42 19.53
CA ALA A 117 7.86 -0.36 20.77
C ALA A 117 6.48 -1.02 20.95
N GLU A 118 5.80 -1.37 19.85
CA GLU A 118 4.54 -2.10 19.90
C GLU A 118 4.77 -3.50 20.46
N PRO A 119 3.94 -3.96 21.42
CA PRO A 119 4.13 -5.27 22.00
C PRO A 119 3.83 -6.37 20.98
N LEU A 120 4.81 -7.21 20.70
CA LEU A 120 4.59 -8.41 19.92
C LEU A 120 3.78 -9.42 20.76
N THR A 121 2.49 -9.46 20.52
CA THR A 121 1.66 -10.46 21.19
C THR A 121 1.83 -11.82 20.50
N TRP A 122 1.68 -12.88 21.27
CA TRP A 122 1.66 -14.25 20.75
C TRP A 122 0.64 -14.43 19.59
N LYS A 123 -0.54 -13.79 19.70
CA LYS A 123 -1.56 -13.81 18.63
C LYS A 123 -1.08 -13.14 17.36
N THR A 124 -0.43 -11.98 17.47
CA THR A 124 0.15 -11.26 16.33
C THR A 124 1.25 -12.10 15.66
N GLY A 125 2.14 -12.71 16.45
CA GLY A 125 3.22 -13.54 15.92
C GLY A 125 2.70 -14.74 15.14
N ILE A 126 1.80 -15.53 15.71
CA ILE A 126 1.21 -16.69 15.03
C ILE A 126 0.38 -16.27 13.82
N GLY A 127 -0.48 -15.26 13.97
CA GLY A 127 -1.30 -14.79 12.86
C GLY A 127 -0.45 -14.36 11.65
N THR A 128 0.63 -13.64 11.89
CA THR A 128 1.59 -13.23 10.85
C THR A 128 2.25 -14.44 10.19
N LEU A 129 2.72 -15.41 10.97
CA LEU A 129 3.33 -16.63 10.43
C LEU A 129 2.34 -17.45 9.59
N LEU A 130 1.10 -17.62 10.03
CA LEU A 130 0.06 -18.30 9.27
C LEU A 130 -0.27 -17.56 7.96
N THR A 131 -0.31 -16.24 7.99
CA THR A 131 -0.53 -15.44 6.78
C THR A 131 0.58 -15.66 5.78
N ILE A 132 1.85 -15.63 6.23
CA ILE A 132 3.00 -15.87 5.36
C ILE A 132 2.98 -17.30 4.80
N ALA A 133 2.71 -18.30 5.64
CA ALA A 133 2.61 -19.68 5.20
C ALA A 133 1.52 -19.85 4.13
N GLY A 134 0.34 -19.22 4.31
CA GLY A 134 -0.73 -19.21 3.31
C GLY A 134 -0.29 -18.56 1.99
N ILE A 135 0.42 -17.44 2.06
CA ILE A 135 0.95 -16.75 0.86
C ILE A 135 1.98 -17.63 0.13
N VAL A 136 2.88 -18.30 0.85
CA VAL A 136 3.84 -19.23 0.25
C VAL A 136 3.11 -20.32 -0.51
N VAL A 137 2.08 -20.95 0.06
CA VAL A 137 1.28 -21.98 -0.62
C VAL A 137 0.61 -21.45 -1.89
N LEU A 138 0.16 -20.18 -1.89
CA LEU A 138 -0.47 -19.57 -3.07
C LEU A 138 0.51 -19.24 -4.19
N THR A 139 1.81 -19.14 -3.90
CA THR A 139 2.83 -18.65 -4.85
C THR A 139 3.74 -19.73 -5.40
N VAL A 140 3.81 -20.87 -4.74
CA VAL A 140 4.51 -22.08 -5.19
C VAL A 140 3.61 -22.90 -6.12
#